data_44d0dd567371ad062ee49afb608659f9
#
_entry.id   44d0dd567371ad062ee49afb608659f9
#
_cell.length_a   1.000
_cell.length_b   1.000
_cell.length_c   1.000
_cell.angle_alpha   90.00
_cell.angle_beta   90.00
_cell.angle_gamma   90.00
#
_symmetry.space_group_name_H-M   'P 1'
#
loop_
_entity.id
_entity.type
_entity.pdbx_description
1 polymer ?
#
loop_
_entity_poly.entity_id
_entity_poly.type
_entity_poly.pdbx_seq_one_letter_code
_entity_poly.pdbx_strand_id
1 'polypeptide(L)'
;MKQVVLVTGAASGLGNVIAEYFAVQGHQVILSASTLEKAEQAKARSPHAENLFPLKLDISVEADFHAAVQWIQQKFSKLDVLINNATMTKATPVLDISAADFDMITQVNQRGTFQSCQIIGKYMAAQGYGRIVNMASLAGQNGGTATGAHYASTKGAIITLTKIFAKEFAAKGVTVNAIAPGPMESPIVHSVVSDEKMAQFIQNIPVKALGSMEFIAETCALLASPSAAFVTGATWDINGGLFMR
;
A
#
# COMPACT_ATOMS: atom_id res chain seq x y z
N MET A 1 -10.30 -18.91 -6.74
CA MET A 1 -9.06 -19.68 -6.43
C MET A 1 -8.40 -19.00 -5.23
N LYS A 2 -7.96 -19.77 -4.24
CA LYS A 2 -7.32 -19.22 -3.04
C LYS A 2 -5.92 -18.68 -3.39
N GLN A 3 -5.66 -17.39 -3.07
CA GLN A 3 -4.38 -16.71 -3.35
C GLN A 3 -3.56 -16.59 -2.07
N VAL A 4 -2.23 -16.44 -2.22
CA VAL A 4 -1.29 -16.02 -1.19
C VAL A 4 -1.02 -14.53 -1.37
N VAL A 5 -1.38 -13.71 -0.38
CA VAL A 5 -1.38 -12.25 -0.44
C VAL A 5 -0.44 -11.69 0.62
N LEU A 6 0.55 -10.92 0.24
CA LEU A 6 1.38 -10.16 1.18
C LEU A 6 0.91 -8.70 1.23
N VAL A 7 0.58 -8.21 2.43
CA VAL A 7 0.24 -6.81 2.67
C VAL A 7 1.29 -6.19 3.59
N THR A 8 2.01 -5.16 3.11
CA THR A 8 2.99 -4.45 3.94
C THR A 8 2.32 -3.39 4.82
N GLY A 9 2.79 -3.26 6.07
CA GLY A 9 2.21 -2.31 7.02
C GLY A 9 0.76 -2.63 7.39
N ALA A 10 0.44 -3.92 7.53
CA ALA A 10 -0.92 -4.42 7.72
C ALA A 10 -1.37 -4.48 9.19
N ALA A 11 -0.56 -4.01 10.15
CA ALA A 11 -0.94 -4.06 11.57
C ALA A 11 -2.02 -3.04 11.98
N SER A 12 -2.30 -2.03 11.16
CA SER A 12 -3.27 -0.96 11.46
C SER A 12 -3.74 -0.24 10.20
N GLY A 13 -4.77 0.61 10.34
CA GLY A 13 -5.25 1.51 9.30
C GLY A 13 -5.62 0.79 8.00
N LEU A 14 -5.37 1.44 6.86
CA LEU A 14 -5.72 0.92 5.54
C LEU A 14 -5.12 -0.47 5.28
N GLY A 15 -3.87 -0.71 5.68
CA GLY A 15 -3.23 -2.01 5.48
C GLY A 15 -3.95 -3.14 6.22
N ASN A 16 -4.50 -2.87 7.41
CA ASN A 16 -5.29 -3.86 8.15
C ASN A 16 -6.64 -4.10 7.47
N VAL A 17 -7.33 -3.05 7.02
CA VAL A 17 -8.60 -3.19 6.27
C VAL A 17 -8.39 -4.02 5.00
N ILE A 18 -7.30 -3.79 4.26
CA ILE A 18 -6.95 -4.59 3.09
C ILE A 18 -6.69 -6.05 3.48
N ALA A 19 -5.91 -6.30 4.52
CA ALA A 19 -5.60 -7.67 4.98
C ALA A 19 -6.86 -8.43 5.39
N GLU A 20 -7.75 -7.79 6.16
CA GLU A 20 -9.05 -8.37 6.57
C GLU A 20 -9.95 -8.64 5.36
N TYR A 21 -9.99 -7.74 4.39
CA TYR A 21 -10.81 -7.93 3.18
C TYR A 21 -10.42 -9.19 2.40
N PHE A 22 -9.12 -9.45 2.25
CA PHE A 22 -8.65 -10.69 1.64
C PHE A 22 -8.86 -11.92 2.54
N ALA A 23 -8.69 -11.77 3.86
CA ALA A 23 -8.87 -12.86 4.81
C ALA A 23 -10.33 -13.36 4.87
N VAL A 24 -11.32 -12.46 4.88
CA VAL A 24 -12.75 -12.82 4.87
C VAL A 24 -13.15 -13.58 3.60
N GLN A 25 -12.46 -13.35 2.48
CA GLN A 25 -12.67 -14.10 1.23
C GLN A 25 -11.94 -15.45 1.22
N GLY A 26 -11.28 -15.83 2.32
CA GLY A 26 -10.60 -17.11 2.48
C GLY A 26 -9.23 -17.19 1.83
N HIS A 27 -8.63 -16.05 1.42
CA HIS A 27 -7.24 -16.00 0.95
C HIS A 27 -6.26 -16.23 2.11
N GLN A 28 -5.03 -16.69 1.80
CA GLN A 28 -3.95 -16.76 2.78
C GLN A 28 -3.22 -15.42 2.80
N VAL A 29 -3.35 -14.67 3.89
CA VAL A 29 -2.84 -13.30 3.97
C VAL A 29 -1.63 -13.22 4.89
N ILE A 30 -0.50 -12.85 4.32
CA ILE A 30 0.72 -12.55 5.08
C ILE A 30 0.59 -11.09 5.56
N LEU A 31 0.25 -10.97 6.84
CA LEU A 31 0.07 -9.71 7.52
C LEU A 31 1.42 -9.23 8.03
N SER A 32 2.07 -8.27 7.33
CA SER A 32 3.41 -7.84 7.74
C SER A 32 3.42 -6.47 8.43
N ALA A 33 4.35 -6.34 9.36
CA ALA A 33 4.63 -5.10 10.10
C ALA A 33 6.12 -4.96 10.39
N SER A 34 6.58 -3.78 10.82
CA SER A 34 7.98 -3.51 11.15
C SER A 34 8.51 -4.37 12.32
N THR A 35 7.62 -4.88 13.18
CA THR A 35 7.95 -5.87 14.22
C THR A 35 6.96 -7.03 14.16
N LEU A 36 7.43 -8.24 14.51
CA LEU A 36 6.57 -9.42 14.57
C LEU A 36 5.43 -9.24 15.59
N GLU A 37 5.73 -8.64 16.73
CA GLU A 37 4.76 -8.38 17.80
C GLU A 37 3.54 -7.57 17.27
N LYS A 38 3.76 -6.49 16.50
CA LYS A 38 2.67 -5.71 15.89
C LYS A 38 1.82 -6.56 14.96
N ALA A 39 2.45 -7.42 14.17
CA ALA A 39 1.74 -8.31 13.25
C ALA A 39 0.91 -9.36 14.02
N GLU A 40 1.45 -9.95 15.08
CA GLU A 40 0.75 -10.91 15.94
C GLU A 40 -0.42 -10.28 16.69
N GLN A 41 -0.24 -9.07 17.24
CA GLN A 41 -1.31 -8.31 17.87
C GLN A 41 -2.46 -7.99 16.90
N ALA A 42 -2.15 -7.65 15.66
CA ALA A 42 -3.16 -7.41 14.64
C ALA A 42 -3.93 -8.70 14.31
N LYS A 43 -3.23 -9.81 14.10
CA LYS A 43 -3.85 -11.12 13.91
C LYS A 43 -4.76 -11.51 15.07
N ALA A 44 -4.32 -11.29 16.32
CA ALA A 44 -5.10 -11.66 17.51
C ALA A 44 -6.43 -10.91 17.64
N ARG A 45 -6.56 -9.74 17.01
CA ARG A 45 -7.81 -8.95 16.99
C ARG A 45 -8.74 -9.33 15.84
N SER A 46 -8.27 -10.10 14.87
CA SER A 46 -9.01 -10.45 13.68
C SER A 46 -10.03 -11.57 13.94
N PRO A 47 -11.26 -11.44 13.45
CA PRO A 47 -12.22 -12.55 13.43
C PRO A 47 -11.85 -13.63 12.41
N HIS A 48 -10.86 -13.38 11.52
CA HIS A 48 -10.37 -14.28 10.47
C HIS A 48 -8.91 -14.69 10.68
N ALA A 49 -8.50 -14.82 11.95
CA ALA A 49 -7.12 -15.10 12.35
C ALA A 49 -6.52 -16.37 11.71
N GLU A 50 -7.36 -17.36 11.37
CA GLU A 50 -6.94 -18.59 10.69
C GLU A 50 -6.37 -18.36 9.28
N ASN A 51 -6.77 -17.27 8.63
CA ASN A 51 -6.31 -16.88 7.30
C ASN A 51 -5.14 -15.89 7.33
N LEU A 52 -4.75 -15.40 8.53
CA LEU A 52 -3.69 -14.41 8.72
C LEU A 52 -2.39 -15.06 9.21
N PHE A 53 -1.29 -14.71 8.55
CA PHE A 53 0.06 -15.21 8.84
C PHE A 53 0.97 -14.03 9.17
N PRO A 54 1.29 -13.79 10.45
CA PRO A 54 2.13 -12.67 10.86
C PRO A 54 3.55 -12.80 10.31
N LEU A 55 4.12 -11.69 9.85
CA LEU A 55 5.49 -11.62 9.38
C LEU A 55 6.14 -10.29 9.79
N LYS A 56 7.37 -10.36 10.33
CA LYS A 56 8.21 -9.16 10.46
C LYS A 56 8.72 -8.77 9.07
N LEU A 57 8.44 -7.53 8.65
CA LEU A 57 8.99 -6.92 7.44
C LEU A 57 9.05 -5.41 7.64
N ASP A 58 10.22 -4.92 8.02
CA ASP A 58 10.51 -3.49 8.00
C ASP A 58 10.97 -3.10 6.59
N ILE A 59 10.13 -2.33 5.88
CA ILE A 59 10.40 -1.97 4.49
C ILE A 59 11.59 -1.01 4.30
N SER A 60 12.17 -0.50 5.39
CA SER A 60 13.40 0.27 5.35
C SER A 60 14.67 -0.60 5.35
N VAL A 61 14.52 -1.91 5.60
CA VAL A 61 15.60 -2.89 5.77
C VAL A 61 15.57 -3.91 4.63
N GLU A 62 16.56 -3.86 3.74
CA GLU A 62 16.64 -4.75 2.57
C GLU A 62 16.67 -6.24 2.94
N ALA A 63 17.41 -6.59 4.01
CA ALA A 63 17.52 -7.97 4.48
C ALA A 63 16.16 -8.58 4.87
N ASP A 64 15.21 -7.78 5.33
CA ASP A 64 13.87 -8.24 5.69
C ASP A 64 13.09 -8.72 4.46
N PHE A 65 13.28 -8.08 3.29
CA PHE A 65 12.65 -8.55 2.05
C PHE A 65 13.19 -9.92 1.60
N HIS A 66 14.50 -10.14 1.70
CA HIS A 66 15.10 -11.44 1.38
C HIS A 66 14.63 -12.54 2.35
N ALA A 67 14.58 -12.23 3.64
CA ALA A 67 14.03 -13.14 4.66
C ALA A 67 12.55 -13.45 4.41
N ALA A 68 11.76 -12.44 4.04
CA ALA A 68 10.35 -12.60 3.70
C ALA A 68 10.16 -13.55 2.50
N VAL A 69 10.94 -13.39 1.41
CA VAL A 69 10.87 -14.28 0.24
C VAL A 69 11.20 -15.72 0.62
N GLN A 70 12.26 -15.94 1.41
CA GLN A 70 12.63 -17.28 1.87
C GLN A 70 11.51 -17.91 2.72
N TRP A 71 10.95 -17.15 3.66
CA TRP A 71 9.87 -17.63 4.51
C TRP A 71 8.59 -17.95 3.69
N ILE A 72 8.23 -17.09 2.72
CA ILE A 72 7.09 -17.31 1.82
C ILE A 72 7.30 -18.58 1.00
N GLN A 73 8.49 -18.76 0.44
CA GLN A 73 8.83 -19.94 -0.35
C GLN A 73 8.72 -21.24 0.45
N GLN A 74 9.21 -21.23 1.69
CA GLN A 74 9.15 -22.39 2.58
C GLN A 74 7.71 -22.74 2.99
N LYS A 75 6.89 -21.72 3.27
CA LYS A 75 5.57 -21.91 3.86
C LYS A 75 4.46 -22.11 2.83
N PHE A 76 4.51 -21.40 1.70
CA PHE A 76 3.44 -21.35 0.70
C PHE A 76 3.88 -21.80 -0.69
N SER A 77 5.18 -21.89 -0.95
CA SER A 77 5.79 -22.19 -2.24
C SER A 77 5.51 -21.17 -3.35
N LYS A 78 4.67 -20.17 -3.10
CA LYS A 78 4.29 -19.11 -4.05
C LYS A 78 3.88 -17.83 -3.36
N LEU A 79 3.83 -16.74 -4.14
CA LEU A 79 3.17 -15.48 -3.76
C LEU A 79 2.36 -14.98 -4.95
N ASP A 80 1.07 -14.84 -4.80
CA ASP A 80 0.18 -14.42 -5.89
C ASP A 80 0.01 -12.89 -5.93
N VAL A 81 -0.05 -12.23 -4.76
CA VAL A 81 -0.36 -10.81 -4.62
C VAL A 81 0.59 -10.12 -3.65
N LEU A 82 1.08 -8.94 -4.04
CA LEU A 82 1.84 -8.03 -3.20
C LEU A 82 1.13 -6.69 -3.13
N ILE A 83 0.76 -6.24 -1.93
CA ILE A 83 0.21 -4.92 -1.67
C ILE A 83 1.26 -4.09 -0.92
N ASN A 84 1.89 -3.15 -1.60
CA ASN A 84 2.84 -2.19 -1.03
C ASN A 84 2.07 -1.03 -0.40
N ASN A 85 1.62 -1.22 0.85
CA ASN A 85 0.84 -0.24 1.59
C ASN A 85 1.67 0.49 2.67
N ALA A 86 2.68 -0.15 3.26
CA ALA A 86 3.49 0.45 4.32
C ALA A 86 4.02 1.83 3.91
N THR A 87 3.85 2.80 4.79
CA THR A 87 4.24 4.20 4.52
C THR A 87 4.49 4.95 5.83
N MET A 88 5.30 5.98 5.76
CA MET A 88 5.50 6.97 6.81
C MET A 88 5.07 8.34 6.29
N THR A 89 4.43 9.13 7.14
CA THR A 89 4.07 10.52 6.84
C THR A 89 4.39 11.41 8.04
N LYS A 90 4.71 12.66 7.75
CA LYS A 90 4.92 13.70 8.74
C LYS A 90 4.41 15.02 8.15
N ALA A 91 3.50 15.68 8.84
CA ALA A 91 3.02 16.99 8.43
C ALA A 91 4.01 18.05 8.94
N THR A 92 4.87 18.54 8.06
CA THR A 92 5.86 19.59 8.36
C THR A 92 5.76 20.64 7.25
N PRO A 93 5.73 21.96 7.61
CA PRO A 93 5.80 23.04 6.62
C PRO A 93 7.03 22.84 5.71
N VAL A 94 6.89 23.13 4.42
CA VAL A 94 7.92 22.79 3.43
C VAL A 94 9.29 23.42 3.72
N LEU A 95 9.31 24.62 4.26
CA LEU A 95 10.56 25.34 4.59
C LEU A 95 11.21 24.86 5.90
N ASP A 96 10.49 24.07 6.72
CA ASP A 96 10.97 23.55 8.00
C ASP A 96 11.33 22.07 7.95
N ILE A 97 11.23 21.45 6.77
CA ILE A 97 11.62 20.03 6.58
C ILE A 97 13.13 19.90 6.69
N SER A 98 13.60 19.15 7.70
CA SER A 98 15.01 18.83 7.83
C SER A 98 15.46 17.81 6.77
N ALA A 99 16.75 17.83 6.40
CA ALA A 99 17.32 16.81 5.52
C ALA A 99 17.14 15.40 6.10
N ALA A 100 17.28 15.23 7.41
CA ALA A 100 17.10 13.95 8.09
C ALA A 100 15.65 13.42 7.97
N ASP A 101 14.63 14.29 8.13
CA ASP A 101 13.24 13.90 7.94
C ASP A 101 12.96 13.56 6.48
N PHE A 102 13.53 14.33 5.54
CA PHE A 102 13.40 14.06 4.10
C PHE A 102 13.97 12.68 3.75
N ASP A 103 15.20 12.40 4.21
CA ASP A 103 15.90 11.14 3.95
C ASP A 103 15.14 9.95 4.57
N MET A 104 14.68 10.07 5.81
CA MET A 104 13.92 9.02 6.49
C MET A 104 12.63 8.67 5.75
N ILE A 105 11.84 9.66 5.34
CA ILE A 105 10.59 9.44 4.61
C ILE A 105 10.86 8.83 3.23
N THR A 106 11.92 9.30 2.55
CA THR A 106 12.35 8.76 1.26
C THR A 106 12.82 7.31 1.40
N GLN A 107 13.59 7.00 2.43
CA GLN A 107 14.07 5.65 2.72
C GLN A 107 12.90 4.68 2.92
N VAL A 108 11.92 5.04 3.74
CA VAL A 108 10.78 4.17 4.02
C VAL A 108 9.87 4.07 2.79
N ASN A 109 9.37 5.18 2.26
CA ASN A 109 8.30 5.13 1.28
C ASN A 109 8.81 4.79 -0.12
N GLN A 110 9.83 5.51 -0.62
CA GLN A 110 10.29 5.37 -1.99
C GLN A 110 11.22 4.18 -2.13
N ARG A 111 12.32 4.13 -1.35
CA ARG A 111 13.29 3.04 -1.41
C ARG A 111 12.64 1.72 -0.98
N GLY A 112 11.82 1.72 0.08
CA GLY A 112 11.11 0.51 0.51
C GLY A 112 10.19 -0.06 -0.57
N THR A 113 9.40 0.77 -1.26
CA THR A 113 8.57 0.32 -2.39
C THR A 113 9.41 -0.17 -3.56
N PHE A 114 10.53 0.52 -3.88
CA PHE A 114 11.46 0.08 -4.91
C PHE A 114 12.03 -1.31 -4.60
N GLN A 115 12.58 -1.52 -3.39
CA GLN A 115 13.16 -2.80 -2.97
C GLN A 115 12.11 -3.91 -2.92
N SER A 116 10.91 -3.60 -2.46
CA SER A 116 9.78 -4.54 -2.49
C SER A 116 9.48 -5.02 -3.92
N CYS A 117 9.30 -4.09 -4.85
CA CYS A 117 9.08 -4.44 -6.26
C CYS A 117 10.29 -5.18 -6.86
N GLN A 118 11.52 -4.77 -6.53
CA GLN A 118 12.72 -5.39 -7.06
C GLN A 118 12.90 -6.83 -6.56
N ILE A 119 12.82 -7.05 -5.25
CA ILE A 119 13.15 -8.35 -4.63
C ILE A 119 11.96 -9.31 -4.74
N ILE A 120 10.79 -8.88 -4.26
CA ILE A 120 9.58 -9.72 -4.27
C ILE A 120 9.02 -9.83 -5.69
N GLY A 121 9.01 -8.75 -6.47
CA GLY A 121 8.57 -8.77 -7.87
C GLY A 121 9.44 -9.68 -8.73
N LYS A 122 10.76 -9.75 -8.49
CA LYS A 122 11.66 -10.71 -9.15
C LYS A 122 11.29 -12.16 -8.80
N TYR A 123 10.93 -12.44 -7.54
CA TYR A 123 10.45 -13.76 -7.12
C TYR A 123 9.15 -14.13 -7.86
N MET A 124 8.17 -13.20 -7.91
CA MET A 124 6.91 -13.40 -8.64
C MET A 124 7.15 -13.60 -10.16
N ALA A 125 8.07 -12.83 -10.75
CA ALA A 125 8.43 -12.97 -12.16
C ALA A 125 9.08 -14.34 -12.46
N ALA A 126 9.87 -14.88 -11.55
CA ALA A 126 10.46 -16.22 -11.69
C ALA A 126 9.42 -17.35 -11.61
N GLN A 127 8.30 -17.15 -10.90
CA GLN A 127 7.18 -18.10 -10.87
C GLN A 127 6.19 -17.93 -12.05
N GLY A 128 6.37 -16.89 -12.90
CA GLY A 128 5.53 -16.64 -14.08
C GLY A 128 4.16 -16.03 -13.79
N TYR A 129 3.91 -15.56 -12.56
CA TYR A 129 2.64 -14.94 -12.14
C TYR A 129 2.86 -13.98 -10.98
N GLY A 130 2.15 -12.86 -11.00
CA GLY A 130 2.08 -11.93 -9.87
C GLY A 130 1.14 -10.76 -10.11
N ARG A 131 0.63 -10.20 -9.02
CA ARG A 131 -0.17 -8.99 -8.99
C ARG A 131 0.40 -8.05 -7.92
N ILE A 132 0.95 -6.93 -8.34
CA ILE A 132 1.55 -5.93 -7.45
C ILE A 132 0.68 -4.67 -7.46
N VAL A 133 0.26 -4.23 -6.29
CA VAL A 133 -0.49 -2.97 -6.10
C VAL A 133 0.29 -2.07 -5.16
N ASN A 134 0.66 -0.89 -5.64
CA ASN A 134 1.40 0.12 -4.90
C ASN A 134 0.46 1.21 -4.37
N MET A 135 0.47 1.52 -3.07
CA MET A 135 -0.27 2.66 -2.52
C MET A 135 0.49 3.96 -2.80
N ALA A 136 0.08 4.65 -3.86
CA ALA A 136 0.44 6.04 -4.12
C ALA A 136 -0.40 7.00 -3.22
N SER A 137 -0.75 8.16 -3.70
CA SER A 137 -1.62 9.13 -3.03
C SER A 137 -2.00 10.24 -4.01
N LEU A 138 -3.14 10.88 -3.79
CA LEU A 138 -3.47 12.18 -4.36
C LEU A 138 -2.33 13.20 -4.18
N ALA A 139 -1.66 13.19 -3.01
CA ALA A 139 -0.53 14.08 -2.73
C ALA A 139 0.62 13.90 -3.71
N GLY A 140 0.84 12.70 -4.24
CA GLY A 140 1.85 12.42 -5.27
C GLY A 140 1.49 12.97 -6.65
N GLN A 141 0.25 13.40 -6.85
CA GLN A 141 -0.26 13.93 -8.12
C GLN A 141 -0.36 15.45 -8.13
N ASN A 142 -0.83 16.05 -7.02
CA ASN A 142 -1.10 17.48 -6.92
C ASN A 142 -0.19 18.23 -5.93
N GLY A 143 0.80 17.55 -5.33
CA GLY A 143 1.70 18.12 -4.33
C GLY A 143 1.17 18.04 -2.90
N GLY A 144 -0.10 17.70 -2.70
CA GLY A 144 -0.74 17.64 -1.38
C GLY A 144 -0.96 19.01 -0.74
N THR A 145 -1.81 19.05 0.27
CA THR A 145 -2.08 20.26 1.06
C THR A 145 -1.94 20.02 2.56
N ALA A 146 -2.13 18.78 3.02
CA ALA A 146 -2.12 18.38 4.43
C ALA A 146 -0.90 17.53 4.81
N THR A 147 -0.09 17.13 3.84
CA THR A 147 1.10 16.30 4.04
C THR A 147 2.37 17.07 3.67
N GLY A 148 3.50 16.73 4.28
CA GLY A 148 4.77 17.35 3.95
C GLY A 148 5.25 17.04 2.53
N ALA A 149 6.08 17.94 1.95
CA ALA A 149 6.62 17.80 0.60
C ALA A 149 7.42 16.49 0.41
N HIS A 150 8.14 16.05 1.44
CA HIS A 150 8.87 14.76 1.45
C HIS A 150 7.93 13.57 1.25
N TYR A 151 6.75 13.56 1.86
CA TYR A 151 5.74 12.52 1.61
C TYR A 151 5.20 12.60 0.19
N ALA A 152 4.75 13.78 -0.23
CA ALA A 152 4.17 14.01 -1.55
C ALA A 152 5.13 13.59 -2.68
N SER A 153 6.42 13.96 -2.57
CA SER A 153 7.44 13.58 -3.54
C SER A 153 7.65 12.06 -3.63
N THR A 154 7.66 11.35 -2.47
CA THR A 154 7.76 9.88 -2.49
C THR A 154 6.55 9.22 -3.14
N LYS A 155 5.35 9.77 -2.95
CA LYS A 155 4.13 9.23 -3.57
C LYS A 155 4.10 9.48 -5.08
N GLY A 156 4.66 10.59 -5.57
CA GLY A 156 4.91 10.82 -6.99
C GLY A 156 5.93 9.83 -7.56
N ALA A 157 7.01 9.57 -6.83
CA ALA A 157 8.01 8.56 -7.22
C ALA A 157 7.40 7.16 -7.33
N ILE A 158 6.48 6.76 -6.44
CA ILE A 158 5.79 5.46 -6.48
C ILE A 158 4.97 5.31 -7.77
N ILE A 159 4.32 6.37 -8.25
CA ILE A 159 3.60 6.36 -9.54
C ILE A 159 4.56 6.07 -10.70
N THR A 160 5.76 6.67 -10.67
CA THR A 160 6.80 6.43 -11.68
C THR A 160 7.37 5.02 -11.58
N LEU A 161 7.72 4.55 -10.38
CA LEU A 161 8.20 3.19 -10.13
C LEU A 161 7.21 2.14 -10.61
N THR A 162 5.91 2.37 -10.42
CA THR A 162 4.85 1.49 -10.92
C THR A 162 4.95 1.25 -12.41
N LYS A 163 5.16 2.32 -13.20
CA LYS A 163 5.32 2.22 -14.66
C LYS A 163 6.60 1.50 -15.07
N ILE A 164 7.70 1.72 -14.33
CA ILE A 164 8.99 1.08 -14.60
C ILE A 164 8.89 -0.43 -14.39
N PHE A 165 8.39 -0.85 -13.22
CA PHE A 165 8.25 -2.28 -12.90
C PHE A 165 7.15 -2.97 -13.71
N ALA A 166 6.10 -2.25 -14.11
CA ALA A 166 5.10 -2.77 -15.05
C ALA A 166 5.74 -3.19 -16.38
N LYS A 167 6.59 -2.34 -16.96
CA LYS A 167 7.32 -2.67 -18.20
C LYS A 167 8.28 -3.84 -18.00
N GLU A 168 9.01 -3.87 -16.89
CA GLU A 168 10.00 -4.91 -16.59
C GLU A 168 9.37 -6.30 -16.46
N PHE A 169 8.17 -6.37 -15.86
CA PHE A 169 7.58 -7.64 -15.45
C PHE A 169 6.41 -8.12 -16.34
N ALA A 170 5.86 -7.28 -17.22
CA ALA A 170 4.68 -7.63 -18.02
C ALA A 170 4.86 -8.94 -18.81
N ALA A 171 5.96 -9.09 -19.53
CA ALA A 171 6.27 -10.30 -20.30
C ALA A 171 6.53 -11.54 -19.40
N LYS A 172 6.66 -11.35 -18.10
CA LYS A 172 6.89 -12.41 -17.10
C LYS A 172 5.61 -12.77 -16.33
N GLY A 173 4.43 -12.35 -16.82
CA GLY A 173 3.13 -12.65 -16.22
C GLY A 173 2.78 -11.84 -14.96
N VAL A 174 3.54 -10.79 -14.64
CA VAL A 174 3.30 -9.95 -13.45
C VAL A 174 2.78 -8.58 -13.87
N THR A 175 1.66 -8.16 -13.27
CA THR A 175 1.15 -6.80 -13.42
C THR A 175 1.55 -5.94 -12.22
N VAL A 176 1.83 -4.66 -12.47
CA VAL A 176 2.15 -3.68 -11.42
C VAL A 176 1.29 -2.46 -11.63
N ASN A 177 0.44 -2.13 -10.66
CA ASN A 177 -0.46 -0.99 -10.71
C ASN A 177 -0.35 -0.16 -9.43
N ALA A 178 -0.83 1.07 -9.46
CA ALA A 178 -0.94 1.92 -8.29
C ALA A 178 -2.39 2.32 -8.02
N ILE A 179 -2.71 2.58 -6.77
CA ILE A 179 -3.91 3.30 -6.35
C ILE A 179 -3.45 4.61 -5.73
N ALA A 180 -4.11 5.72 -6.07
CA ALA A 180 -3.86 7.06 -5.53
C ALA A 180 -5.09 7.53 -4.73
N PRO A 181 -5.21 7.15 -3.45
CA PRO A 181 -6.31 7.57 -2.60
C PRO A 181 -6.26 9.06 -2.32
N GLY A 182 -7.43 9.67 -2.22
CA GLY A 182 -7.66 10.96 -1.61
C GLY A 182 -7.84 10.86 -0.09
N PRO A 183 -8.51 11.85 0.53
CA PRO A 183 -8.86 11.81 1.94
C PRO A 183 -9.82 10.66 2.25
N MET A 184 -9.45 9.85 3.25
CA MET A 184 -10.18 8.65 3.64
C MET A 184 -10.83 8.82 5.00
N GLU A 185 -12.01 8.24 5.15
CA GLU A 185 -12.67 8.09 6.45
C GLU A 185 -11.80 7.24 7.39
N SER A 186 -11.48 7.76 8.57
CA SER A 186 -10.71 7.01 9.56
C SER A 186 -10.91 7.57 10.96
N PRO A 187 -10.81 6.73 12.01
CA PRO A 187 -10.88 7.20 13.40
C PRO A 187 -9.83 8.28 13.74
N ILE A 188 -8.66 8.21 13.13
CA ILE A 188 -7.57 9.18 13.34
C ILE A 188 -7.96 10.56 12.82
N VAL A 189 -8.62 10.63 11.66
CA VAL A 189 -9.04 11.91 11.06
C VAL A 189 -10.00 12.64 12.00
N HIS A 190 -10.95 11.93 12.60
CA HIS A 190 -11.90 12.51 13.57
C HIS A 190 -11.27 12.86 14.91
N SER A 191 -10.15 12.25 15.28
CA SER A 191 -9.48 12.58 16.55
C SER A 191 -8.60 13.83 16.50
N VAL A 192 -8.19 14.26 15.30
CA VAL A 192 -7.25 15.39 15.12
C VAL A 192 -7.86 16.62 14.44
N VAL A 193 -9.05 16.51 13.87
CA VAL A 193 -9.73 17.60 13.15
C VAL A 193 -11.08 17.87 13.82
N SER A 194 -11.36 19.13 14.17
CA SER A 194 -12.67 19.50 14.73
C SER A 194 -13.79 19.31 13.68
N ASP A 195 -15.01 19.02 14.14
CA ASP A 195 -16.17 18.77 13.28
C ASP A 195 -16.42 19.91 12.28
N GLU A 196 -16.24 21.18 12.70
CA GLU A 196 -16.39 22.33 11.80
C GLU A 196 -15.35 22.36 10.68
N LYS A 197 -14.07 22.10 11.01
CA LYS A 197 -13.00 22.03 10.02
C LYS A 197 -13.19 20.83 9.11
N MET A 198 -13.68 19.70 9.63
CA MET A 198 -14.02 18.52 8.88
C MET A 198 -15.14 18.80 7.90
N ALA A 199 -16.22 19.46 8.31
CA ALA A 199 -17.32 19.83 7.43
C ALA A 199 -16.84 20.74 6.28
N GLN A 200 -16.02 21.74 6.59
CA GLN A 200 -15.43 22.63 5.57
C GLN A 200 -14.51 21.85 4.60
N PHE A 201 -13.71 20.94 5.13
CA PHE A 201 -12.82 20.12 4.34
C PHE A 201 -13.61 19.22 3.35
N ILE A 202 -14.67 18.55 3.84
CA ILE A 202 -15.57 17.72 3.00
C ILE A 202 -16.23 18.55 1.91
N GLN A 203 -16.63 19.80 2.19
CA GLN A 203 -17.23 20.70 1.20
C GLN A 203 -16.27 21.05 0.05
N ASN A 204 -14.96 20.91 0.22
CA ASN A 204 -13.97 21.12 -0.83
C ASN A 204 -13.77 19.88 -1.72
N ILE A 205 -14.26 18.71 -1.30
CA ILE A 205 -14.22 17.48 -2.12
C ILE A 205 -15.40 17.54 -3.11
N PRO A 206 -15.19 17.37 -4.42
CA PRO A 206 -16.30 17.45 -5.39
C PRO A 206 -17.48 16.53 -5.08
N VAL A 207 -17.24 15.29 -4.65
CA VAL A 207 -18.30 14.34 -4.25
C VAL A 207 -18.88 14.57 -2.87
N LYS A 208 -18.38 15.58 -2.11
CA LYS A 208 -18.87 15.97 -0.77
C LYS A 208 -18.84 14.84 0.26
N ALA A 209 -17.88 13.93 0.16
CA ALA A 209 -17.69 12.82 1.10
C ALA A 209 -16.21 12.43 1.19
N LEU A 210 -15.82 11.84 2.32
CA LEU A 210 -14.55 11.13 2.47
C LEU A 210 -14.62 9.78 1.76
N GLY A 211 -13.46 9.26 1.32
CA GLY A 211 -13.36 7.95 0.70
C GLY A 211 -13.46 6.81 1.72
N SER A 212 -13.94 5.63 1.29
CA SER A 212 -13.97 4.41 2.10
C SER A 212 -12.66 3.63 1.97
N MET A 213 -12.10 3.17 3.09
CA MET A 213 -10.96 2.26 3.11
C MET A 213 -11.36 0.88 2.54
N GLU A 214 -12.59 0.46 2.76
CA GLU A 214 -13.15 -0.79 2.24
C GLU A 214 -13.16 -0.77 0.71
N PHE A 215 -13.55 0.36 0.10
CA PHE A 215 -13.51 0.50 -1.36
C PHE A 215 -12.08 0.44 -1.92
N ILE A 216 -11.08 0.95 -1.18
CA ILE A 216 -9.68 0.74 -1.56
C ILE A 216 -9.30 -0.74 -1.49
N ALA A 217 -9.74 -1.47 -0.46
CA ALA A 217 -9.48 -2.90 -0.33
C ALA A 217 -10.15 -3.70 -1.47
N GLU A 218 -11.38 -3.37 -1.84
CA GLU A 218 -12.09 -3.93 -3.00
C GLU A 218 -11.31 -3.67 -4.30
N THR A 219 -10.82 -2.46 -4.48
CA THR A 219 -10.01 -2.09 -5.65
C THR A 219 -8.69 -2.85 -5.68
N CYS A 220 -8.04 -3.07 -4.52
CA CYS A 220 -6.87 -3.94 -4.43
C CYS A 220 -7.21 -5.37 -4.88
N ALA A 221 -8.32 -5.94 -4.43
CA ALA A 221 -8.76 -7.28 -4.81
C ALA A 221 -9.10 -7.37 -6.32
N LEU A 222 -9.73 -6.34 -6.88
CA LEU A 222 -9.98 -6.26 -8.31
C LEU A 222 -8.68 -6.29 -9.12
N LEU A 223 -7.69 -5.46 -8.77
CA LEU A 223 -6.37 -5.41 -9.42
C LEU A 223 -5.53 -6.68 -9.16
N ALA A 224 -5.79 -7.38 -8.05
CA ALA A 224 -5.17 -8.65 -7.68
C ALA A 224 -5.82 -9.87 -8.38
N SER A 225 -6.98 -9.68 -9.01
CA SER A 225 -7.70 -10.75 -9.70
C SER A 225 -6.91 -11.31 -10.90
N PRO A 226 -6.99 -12.60 -11.17
CA PRO A 226 -6.46 -13.18 -12.41
C PRO A 226 -7.02 -12.50 -13.68
N SER A 227 -8.27 -12.05 -13.66
CA SER A 227 -8.92 -11.34 -14.79
C SER A 227 -8.33 -9.96 -15.08
N ALA A 228 -7.61 -9.35 -14.12
CA ALA A 228 -6.94 -8.06 -14.29
C ALA A 228 -5.60 -8.14 -15.04
N ALA A 229 -5.34 -9.24 -15.77
CA ALA A 229 -4.07 -9.47 -16.47
C ALA A 229 -3.74 -8.43 -17.55
N PHE A 230 -4.73 -7.70 -18.06
CA PHE A 230 -4.54 -6.67 -19.08
C PHE A 230 -4.37 -5.25 -18.50
N VAL A 231 -4.41 -5.12 -17.15
CA VAL A 231 -4.20 -3.84 -16.45
C VAL A 231 -2.81 -3.84 -15.84
N THR A 232 -1.88 -3.07 -16.40
CA THR A 232 -0.53 -2.90 -15.85
C THR A 232 0.01 -1.50 -16.14
N GLY A 233 0.77 -0.93 -15.21
CA GLY A 233 1.31 0.44 -15.29
C GLY A 233 0.30 1.55 -15.03
N ALA A 234 -0.94 1.21 -14.69
CA ALA A 234 -2.00 2.16 -14.39
C ALA A 234 -1.87 2.73 -12.97
N THR A 235 -2.37 3.96 -12.80
CA THR A 235 -2.66 4.54 -11.48
C THR A 235 -4.16 4.82 -11.41
N TRP A 236 -4.84 4.23 -10.44
CA TRP A 236 -6.27 4.41 -10.24
C TRP A 236 -6.52 5.52 -9.23
N ASP A 237 -7.14 6.60 -9.70
CA ASP A 237 -7.44 7.78 -8.91
C ASP A 237 -8.74 7.56 -8.13
N ILE A 238 -8.65 7.47 -6.79
CA ILE A 238 -9.78 7.27 -5.88
C ILE A 238 -9.77 8.43 -4.89
N ASN A 239 -10.19 9.62 -5.35
CA ASN A 239 -9.98 10.87 -4.64
C ASN A 239 -11.20 11.81 -4.60
N GLY A 240 -12.38 11.32 -4.95
CA GLY A 240 -13.61 12.11 -4.94
C GLY A 240 -13.63 13.30 -5.90
N GLY A 241 -12.80 13.26 -6.95
CA GLY A 241 -12.70 14.31 -7.97
C GLY A 241 -11.73 15.45 -7.62
N LEU A 242 -10.93 15.33 -6.54
CA LEU A 242 -9.92 16.33 -6.18
C LEU A 242 -8.77 16.42 -7.18
N PHE A 243 -8.57 15.39 -7.97
CA PHE A 243 -7.67 15.37 -9.12
C PHE A 243 -8.30 14.54 -10.25
N MET A 244 -8.31 15.11 -11.46
CA MET A 244 -8.80 14.46 -12.68
C MET A 244 -7.71 14.57 -13.75
N ARG A 245 -7.52 13.53 -14.56
CA ARG A 245 -6.57 13.50 -15.68
C ARG A 245 -7.28 13.81 -16.98
#